data_d49b4a3a40f90771b57398188786572a
#
_entry.id   d49b4a3a40f90771b57398188786572a
#
_cell.length_a   1.000
_cell.length_b   1.000
_cell.length_c   1.000
_cell.angle_alpha   90.00
_cell.angle_beta   90.00
_cell.angle_gamma   90.00
#
_symmetry.space_group_name_H-M   'P 1'
#
loop_
_entity.id
_entity.type
_entity.pdbx_description
1 polymer ?
#
loop_
_entity_poly.entity_id
_entity_poly.type
_entity_poly.pdbx_seq_one_letter_code
_entity_poly.pdbx_strand_id
1 'polypeptide(L)'
;MASLQIPKEPLPKPTWWGNVCAGVKSTWVGLGITWRNFRSTPVTIQYPDEALPIDARYRGIHFLEQDICIGCQACAKACPVDCIEMEYDRHGKELEWFKFTVDYEKCMFCELCVYPCPKDCIHLGSDYSMVSETKPMFLKELLSYTGLTEEQKVRIAKADELK
;
A
#
# COMPACT_ATOMS: atom_id res chain seq x y z
N MET A 1 -15.79 0.67 -22.62
CA MET A 1 -14.84 -0.39 -23.03
C MET A 1 -15.08 -0.66 -24.50
N ALA A 2 -14.18 -0.22 -25.37
CA ALA A 2 -14.28 -0.50 -26.81
C ALA A 2 -13.82 -1.94 -27.04
N SER A 3 -14.72 -2.80 -27.50
CA SER A 3 -14.40 -4.17 -27.88
C SER A 3 -13.49 -4.17 -29.10
N LEU A 4 -12.29 -4.69 -28.92
CA LEU A 4 -11.32 -4.89 -29.99
C LEU A 4 -11.89 -5.94 -30.95
N GLN A 5 -12.48 -5.52 -32.07
CA GLN A 5 -12.97 -6.43 -33.08
C GLN A 5 -11.76 -6.92 -33.91
N ILE A 6 -11.38 -8.17 -33.65
CA ILE A 6 -10.34 -8.85 -34.44
C ILE A 6 -10.97 -9.19 -35.82
N PRO A 7 -10.38 -8.72 -36.92
CA PRO A 7 -10.89 -9.06 -38.24
C PRO A 7 -10.81 -10.57 -38.52
N LYS A 8 -11.92 -11.16 -38.92
CA LYS A 8 -12.06 -12.62 -39.16
C LYS A 8 -11.48 -13.10 -40.48
N GLU A 9 -11.06 -12.20 -41.37
CA GLU A 9 -10.50 -12.60 -42.63
C GLU A 9 -8.99 -12.88 -42.53
N PRO A 10 -8.52 -13.97 -43.15
CA PRO A 10 -7.09 -14.25 -43.19
C PRO A 10 -6.38 -13.16 -43.98
N LEU A 11 -5.39 -12.55 -43.34
CA LEU A 11 -4.54 -11.54 -43.96
C LEU A 11 -3.93 -12.09 -45.26
N PRO A 12 -3.94 -11.34 -46.37
CA PRO A 12 -3.33 -11.76 -47.61
C PRO A 12 -1.86 -12.13 -47.37
N LYS A 13 -1.43 -13.29 -47.90
CA LYS A 13 -0.05 -13.76 -47.73
C LYS A 13 0.90 -12.71 -48.33
N PRO A 14 1.75 -12.10 -47.49
CA PRO A 14 2.63 -11.06 -48.00
C PRO A 14 3.66 -11.67 -48.95
N THR A 15 3.93 -10.94 -50.05
CA THR A 15 5.01 -11.31 -50.97
C THR A 15 6.36 -11.17 -50.26
N TRP A 16 7.41 -11.87 -50.74
CA TRP A 16 8.75 -11.79 -50.17
C TRP A 16 9.23 -10.34 -50.00
N TRP A 17 9.09 -9.51 -51.02
CA TRP A 17 9.41 -8.09 -51.02
C TRP A 17 8.53 -7.30 -50.02
N GLY A 18 7.27 -7.65 -49.88
CA GLY A 18 6.38 -7.04 -48.88
C GLY A 18 6.85 -7.31 -47.43
N ASN A 19 7.34 -8.50 -47.16
CA ASN A 19 7.92 -8.84 -45.87
C ASN A 19 9.20 -8.07 -45.56
N VAL A 20 10.09 -7.91 -46.54
CA VAL A 20 11.34 -7.13 -46.41
C VAL A 20 11.01 -5.67 -46.11
N CYS A 21 10.11 -5.06 -46.89
CA CYS A 21 9.70 -3.67 -46.63
C CYS A 21 9.02 -3.48 -45.28
N ALA A 22 8.18 -4.42 -44.87
CA ALA A 22 7.53 -4.41 -43.53
C ALA A 22 8.56 -4.54 -42.40
N GLY A 23 9.56 -5.42 -42.57
CA GLY A 23 10.66 -5.56 -41.63
C GLY A 23 11.48 -4.30 -41.45
N VAL A 24 11.90 -3.69 -42.58
CA VAL A 24 12.64 -2.42 -42.56
C VAL A 24 11.83 -1.30 -41.90
N LYS A 25 10.54 -1.16 -42.26
CA LYS A 25 9.65 -0.18 -41.63
C LYS A 25 9.50 -0.41 -40.15
N SER A 26 9.30 -1.64 -39.71
CA SER A 26 9.18 -2.01 -38.30
C SER A 26 10.46 -1.65 -37.52
N THR A 27 11.63 -1.93 -38.09
CA THR A 27 12.92 -1.58 -37.47
C THR A 27 13.08 -0.06 -37.32
N TRP A 28 12.74 0.72 -38.35
CA TRP A 28 12.80 2.18 -38.28
C TRP A 28 11.83 2.75 -37.21
N VAL A 29 10.63 2.21 -37.13
CA VAL A 29 9.66 2.60 -36.09
C VAL A 29 10.20 2.27 -34.71
N GLY A 30 10.73 1.07 -34.52
CA GLY A 30 11.35 0.64 -33.24
C GLY A 30 12.53 1.54 -32.83
N LEU A 31 13.43 1.85 -33.79
CA LEU A 31 14.54 2.79 -33.58
C LEU A 31 14.04 4.19 -33.17
N GLY A 32 12.99 4.67 -33.80
CA GLY A 32 12.38 5.96 -33.46
C GLY A 32 11.82 6.01 -32.06
N ILE A 33 11.19 4.91 -31.57
CA ILE A 33 10.67 4.79 -30.20
C ILE A 33 11.82 4.77 -29.20
N THR A 34 12.84 3.95 -29.44
CA THR A 34 14.01 3.87 -28.55
C THR A 34 14.77 5.20 -28.49
N TRP A 35 14.95 5.88 -29.65
CA TRP A 35 15.58 7.18 -29.70
C TRP A 35 14.82 8.25 -28.92
N ARG A 36 13.49 8.25 -29.01
CA ARG A 36 12.64 9.15 -28.23
C ARG A 36 12.78 8.90 -26.74
N ASN A 37 12.75 7.63 -26.31
CA ASN A 37 12.91 7.27 -24.90
C ASN A 37 14.31 7.57 -24.38
N PHE A 38 15.35 7.38 -25.19
CA PHE A 38 16.72 7.75 -24.83
C PHE A 38 16.89 9.25 -24.53
N ARG A 39 16.13 10.09 -25.22
CA ARG A 39 16.16 11.56 -25.02
C ARG A 39 15.15 12.05 -23.98
N SER A 40 14.27 11.20 -23.47
CA SER A 40 13.32 11.56 -22.43
C SER A 40 13.99 11.60 -21.07
N THR A 41 13.41 12.38 -20.14
CA THR A 41 13.83 12.36 -18.74
C THR A 41 13.56 10.98 -18.13
N PRO A 42 14.46 10.43 -17.31
CA PRO A 42 14.26 9.15 -16.63
C PRO A 42 13.04 9.23 -15.70
N VAL A 43 12.25 8.16 -15.69
CA VAL A 43 11.06 8.02 -14.84
C VAL A 43 11.40 7.30 -13.51
N THR A 44 12.61 6.76 -13.43
CA THR A 44 13.09 6.03 -12.27
C THR A 44 13.44 6.97 -11.12
N ILE A 45 13.07 6.57 -9.91
CA ILE A 45 13.38 7.28 -8.67
C ILE A 45 14.56 6.59 -8.01
N GLN A 46 15.49 7.38 -7.49
CA GLN A 46 16.72 6.90 -6.85
C GLN A 46 16.44 6.64 -5.36
N TYR A 47 15.67 5.59 -5.06
CA TYR A 47 15.48 5.16 -3.67
C TYR A 47 16.79 4.56 -3.12
N PRO A 48 17.24 4.86 -1.87
CA PRO A 48 16.53 5.62 -0.82
C PRO A 48 16.75 7.15 -0.83
N ASP A 49 17.62 7.68 -1.69
CA ASP A 49 17.96 9.11 -1.71
C ASP A 49 16.77 9.99 -2.10
N GLU A 50 15.94 9.48 -3.02
CA GLU A 50 14.68 10.09 -3.40
C GLU A 50 13.53 9.16 -3.05
N ALA A 51 12.61 9.62 -2.18
CA ALA A 51 11.39 8.88 -1.86
C ALA A 51 10.20 9.41 -2.66
N LEU A 52 9.30 8.51 -3.06
CA LEU A 52 8.04 8.89 -3.67
C LEU A 52 7.19 9.70 -2.68
N PRO A 53 6.54 10.78 -3.12
CA PRO A 53 5.54 11.44 -2.30
C PRO A 53 4.38 10.45 -2.06
N ILE A 54 4.09 10.20 -0.78
CA ILE A 54 3.02 9.28 -0.39
C ILE A 54 1.70 10.03 -0.42
N ASP A 55 0.70 9.45 -1.06
CA ASP A 55 -0.65 9.99 -1.11
C ASP A 55 -1.32 9.93 0.28
N ALA A 56 -2.21 10.88 0.59
CA ALA A 56 -2.95 10.93 1.85
C ALA A 56 -3.81 9.68 2.10
N ARG A 57 -4.23 8.98 1.04
CA ARG A 57 -5.01 7.74 1.10
C ARG A 57 -4.15 6.46 1.15
N TYR A 58 -2.86 6.60 1.38
CA TYR A 58 -1.98 5.45 1.49
C TYR A 58 -2.26 4.64 2.78
N ARG A 59 -2.27 3.32 2.66
CA ARG A 59 -2.48 2.38 3.75
C ARG A 59 -1.16 1.72 4.12
N GLY A 60 -0.44 2.34 5.06
CA GLY A 60 0.83 1.85 5.57
C GLY A 60 0.70 1.13 6.91
N ILE A 61 1.75 1.18 7.72
CA ILE A 61 1.83 0.51 9.01
C ILE A 61 0.79 1.11 9.98
N HIS A 62 0.11 0.24 10.73
CA HIS A 62 -0.86 0.65 11.73
C HIS A 62 -0.20 1.40 12.88
N PHE A 63 -0.92 2.34 13.46
CA PHE A 63 -0.63 2.92 14.76
C PHE A 63 -1.88 2.94 15.63
N LEU A 64 -1.67 2.86 16.92
CA LEU A 64 -2.72 2.79 17.92
C LEU A 64 -2.58 3.96 18.89
N GLU A 65 -3.66 4.71 19.08
CA GLU A 65 -3.80 5.65 20.18
C GLU A 65 -4.33 4.90 21.41
N GLN A 66 -3.40 4.38 22.21
CA GLN A 66 -3.76 3.51 23.33
C GLN A 66 -4.59 4.23 24.41
N ASP A 67 -4.41 5.55 24.59
CA ASP A 67 -5.06 6.34 25.63
C ASP A 67 -6.58 6.44 25.43
N ILE A 68 -7.06 6.39 24.18
CA ILE A 68 -8.49 6.45 23.87
C ILE A 68 -9.09 5.08 23.56
N CYS A 69 -8.28 4.05 23.44
CA CYS A 69 -8.72 2.71 23.13
C CYS A 69 -9.43 2.08 24.33
N ILE A 70 -10.64 1.57 24.10
CA ILE A 70 -11.49 0.94 25.14
C ILE A 70 -11.39 -0.59 25.19
N GLY A 71 -10.53 -1.22 24.39
CA GLY A 71 -10.38 -2.66 24.34
C GLY A 71 -11.63 -3.41 23.87
N CYS A 72 -12.40 -2.87 22.92
CA CYS A 72 -13.66 -3.48 22.48
C CYS A 72 -13.48 -4.69 21.55
N GLN A 73 -12.26 -4.95 21.07
CA GLN A 73 -11.90 -6.03 20.12
C GLN A 73 -12.63 -5.97 18.77
N ALA A 74 -13.30 -4.87 18.45
CA ALA A 74 -14.01 -4.73 17.18
C ALA A 74 -13.05 -4.82 15.97
N CYS A 75 -11.85 -4.23 16.08
CA CYS A 75 -10.81 -4.30 15.06
C CYS A 75 -10.30 -5.73 14.83
N ALA A 76 -10.08 -6.53 15.87
CA ALA A 76 -9.66 -7.92 15.75
C ALA A 76 -10.75 -8.77 15.09
N LYS A 77 -12.02 -8.60 15.53
CA LYS A 77 -13.16 -9.34 14.96
C LYS A 77 -13.46 -8.99 13.51
N ALA A 78 -13.15 -7.77 13.10
CA ALA A 78 -13.33 -7.32 11.71
C ALA A 78 -12.21 -7.76 10.79
N CYS A 79 -11.10 -8.26 11.33
CA CYS A 79 -9.97 -8.71 10.54
C CYS A 79 -10.28 -10.07 9.87
N PRO A 80 -10.29 -10.15 8.52
CA PRO A 80 -10.62 -11.38 7.82
C PRO A 80 -9.53 -12.46 7.92
N VAL A 81 -8.33 -12.09 8.37
CA VAL A 81 -7.16 -12.98 8.48
C VAL A 81 -6.66 -13.15 9.92
N ASP A 82 -7.40 -12.63 10.90
CA ASP A 82 -7.08 -12.72 12.33
C ASP A 82 -5.62 -12.34 12.65
N CYS A 83 -5.17 -11.20 12.11
CA CYS A 83 -3.80 -10.74 12.30
C CYS A 83 -3.60 -9.85 13.53
N ILE A 84 -4.67 -9.52 14.28
CA ILE A 84 -4.61 -8.62 15.44
C ILE A 84 -4.84 -9.44 16.71
N GLU A 85 -3.84 -9.43 17.59
CA GLU A 85 -3.93 -10.06 18.92
C GLU A 85 -3.88 -8.99 20.00
N MET A 86 -4.78 -9.10 20.99
CA MET A 86 -4.89 -8.16 22.11
C MET A 86 -5.00 -8.90 23.42
N GLU A 87 -4.18 -8.51 24.40
CA GLU A 87 -4.25 -8.96 25.79
C GLU A 87 -4.28 -7.74 26.69
N TYR A 88 -5.31 -7.63 27.51
CA TYR A 88 -5.50 -6.55 28.46
C TYR A 88 -6.29 -7.04 29.68
N ASP A 89 -6.08 -6.40 30.81
CA ASP A 89 -6.93 -6.56 31.99
C ASP A 89 -7.76 -5.29 32.22
N ARG A 90 -8.93 -5.46 32.79
CA ARG A 90 -9.86 -4.36 33.01
C ARG A 90 -10.17 -4.22 34.51
N HIS A 91 -9.66 -3.15 35.09
CA HIS A 91 -9.95 -2.76 36.47
C HIS A 91 -10.95 -1.60 36.49
N GLY A 92 -12.25 -1.94 36.40
CA GLY A 92 -13.32 -0.94 36.38
C GLY A 92 -13.31 -0.09 35.09
N LYS A 93 -12.85 1.17 35.19
CA LYS A 93 -12.74 2.09 34.06
C LYS A 93 -11.35 2.14 33.47
N GLU A 94 -10.35 1.66 34.19
CA GLU A 94 -8.96 1.63 33.72
C GLU A 94 -8.68 0.36 32.96
N LEU A 95 -7.92 0.49 31.90
CA LEU A 95 -7.51 -0.59 31.01
C LEU A 95 -6.00 -0.73 31.10
N GLU A 96 -5.53 -1.88 31.57
CA GLU A 96 -4.12 -2.20 31.62
C GLU A 96 -3.77 -3.09 30.41
N TRP A 97 -2.95 -2.56 29.50
CA TRP A 97 -2.55 -3.24 28.28
C TRP A 97 -1.32 -4.09 28.53
N PHE A 98 -1.40 -5.38 28.21
CA PHE A 98 -0.25 -6.29 28.21
C PHE A 98 0.32 -6.48 26.82
N LYS A 99 -0.57 -6.57 25.81
CA LYS A 99 -0.17 -6.85 24.43
C LYS A 99 -1.17 -6.30 23.43
N PHE A 100 -0.67 -5.63 22.40
CA PHE A 100 -1.44 -5.30 21.22
C PHE A 100 -0.54 -5.49 20.01
N THR A 101 -0.64 -6.63 19.34
CA THR A 101 0.24 -6.99 18.23
C THR A 101 -0.53 -7.13 16.94
N VAL A 102 0.13 -6.76 15.86
CA VAL A 102 -0.33 -6.98 14.49
C VAL A 102 0.70 -7.83 13.76
N ASP A 103 0.22 -8.95 13.23
CA ASP A 103 1.01 -9.85 12.39
C ASP A 103 0.98 -9.35 10.94
N TYR A 104 2.05 -8.69 10.52
CA TYR A 104 2.18 -8.16 9.16
C TYR A 104 2.52 -9.22 8.11
N GLU A 105 2.82 -10.45 8.51
CA GLU A 105 2.92 -11.56 7.53
C GLU A 105 1.55 -11.94 6.98
N LYS A 106 0.49 -11.74 7.76
CA LYS A 106 -0.90 -12.05 7.38
C LYS A 106 -1.67 -10.82 6.94
N CYS A 107 -1.30 -9.64 7.43
CA CYS A 107 -2.03 -8.41 7.20
C CYS A 107 -2.02 -8.02 5.71
N MET A 108 -3.20 -7.78 5.14
CA MET A 108 -3.34 -7.33 3.74
C MET A 108 -3.63 -5.83 3.60
N PHE A 109 -3.43 -5.06 4.66
CA PHE A 109 -3.63 -3.60 4.67
C PHE A 109 -5.00 -3.15 4.10
N CYS A 110 -6.06 -3.90 4.39
CA CYS A 110 -7.40 -3.67 3.83
C CYS A 110 -8.19 -2.55 4.51
N GLU A 111 -7.70 -2.04 5.67
CA GLU A 111 -8.33 -0.97 6.46
C GLU A 111 -9.65 -1.37 7.17
N LEU A 112 -10.09 -2.62 7.07
CA LEU A 112 -11.33 -3.09 7.72
C LEU A 112 -11.29 -3.03 9.24
N CYS A 113 -10.13 -2.95 9.87
CA CYS A 113 -9.98 -2.80 11.31
C CYS A 113 -10.27 -1.36 11.81
N VAL A 114 -10.15 -0.36 10.92
CA VAL A 114 -10.37 1.06 11.27
C VAL A 114 -11.86 1.38 11.36
N TYR A 115 -12.66 0.95 10.38
CA TYR A 115 -14.08 1.31 10.28
C TYR A 115 -14.96 0.93 11.49
N PRO A 116 -14.82 -0.25 12.13
CA PRO A 116 -15.65 -0.65 13.27
C PRO A 116 -15.20 -0.05 14.59
N CYS A 117 -14.12 0.73 14.62
CA CYS A 117 -13.60 1.32 15.84
C CYS A 117 -14.51 2.46 16.34
N PRO A 118 -15.17 2.33 17.51
CA PRO A 118 -16.10 3.36 17.99
C PRO A 118 -15.38 4.59 18.55
N LYS A 119 -14.05 4.51 18.70
CA LYS A 119 -13.21 5.58 19.26
C LYS A 119 -12.18 6.09 18.26
N ASP A 120 -12.17 5.54 17.04
CA ASP A 120 -11.18 5.90 16.01
C ASP A 120 -9.74 5.87 16.54
N CYS A 121 -9.40 4.84 17.33
CA CYS A 121 -8.10 4.74 17.99
C CYS A 121 -7.04 3.97 17.18
N ILE A 122 -7.46 3.24 16.16
CA ILE A 122 -6.55 2.51 15.27
C ILE A 122 -6.59 3.11 13.87
N HIS A 123 -5.43 3.43 13.31
CA HIS A 123 -5.31 4.06 12.01
C HIS A 123 -4.20 3.41 11.19
N LEU A 124 -4.24 3.62 9.87
CA LEU A 124 -3.16 3.27 8.97
C LEU A 124 -2.31 4.51 8.71
N GLY A 125 -1.02 4.39 8.97
CA GLY A 125 -0.06 5.46 8.75
C GLY A 125 0.43 5.55 7.32
N SER A 126 1.36 6.47 7.10
CA SER A 126 2.05 6.63 5.81
C SER A 126 3.40 5.91 5.75
N ASP A 127 3.79 5.21 6.81
CA ASP A 127 5.06 4.47 6.85
C ASP A 127 4.93 3.17 6.06
N TYR A 128 5.86 2.96 5.14
CA TYR A 128 5.97 1.76 4.29
C TYR A 128 7.32 1.05 4.44
N SER A 129 8.23 1.62 5.22
CA SER A 129 9.60 1.13 5.36
C SER A 129 9.68 -0.03 6.35
N MET A 130 8.96 -1.11 6.06
CA MET A 130 9.03 -2.33 6.85
C MET A 130 9.84 -3.39 6.12
N VAL A 131 11.11 -3.50 6.48
CA VAL A 131 12.03 -4.52 5.96
C VAL A 131 12.58 -5.34 7.11
N SER A 132 12.63 -6.64 6.94
CA SER A 132 13.18 -7.57 7.92
C SER A 132 13.83 -8.78 7.26
N GLU A 133 14.90 -9.26 7.85
CA GLU A 133 15.56 -10.50 7.44
C GLU A 133 14.88 -11.75 8.05
N THR A 134 14.12 -11.57 9.12
CA THR A 134 13.49 -12.67 9.86
C THR A 134 12.01 -12.42 10.07
N LYS A 135 11.19 -13.48 9.92
CA LYS A 135 9.74 -13.43 10.08
C LYS A 135 9.25 -12.85 11.41
N PRO A 136 9.81 -13.19 12.59
CA PRO A 136 9.31 -12.67 13.86
C PRO A 136 9.30 -11.14 13.97
N MET A 137 10.11 -10.43 13.18
CA MET A 137 10.15 -8.97 13.17
C MET A 137 8.90 -8.34 12.51
N PHE A 138 8.12 -9.13 11.77
CA PHE A 138 6.83 -8.67 11.22
C PHE A 138 5.68 -8.73 12.23
N LEU A 139 5.90 -9.36 13.38
CA LEU A 139 4.99 -9.27 14.53
C LEU A 139 5.30 -7.98 15.28
N LYS A 140 4.59 -6.91 14.98
CA LYS A 140 4.80 -5.61 15.63
C LYS A 140 3.86 -5.38 16.79
N GLU A 141 4.42 -4.93 17.90
CA GLU A 141 3.67 -4.44 19.04
C GLU A 141 3.35 -2.95 18.85
N LEU A 142 2.06 -2.60 18.87
CA LEU A 142 1.61 -1.24 18.66
C LEU A 142 1.63 -0.39 19.94
N LEU A 143 1.65 -1.00 21.12
CA LEU A 143 1.72 -0.30 22.41
C LEU A 143 3.03 0.51 22.58
N SER A 144 4.11 0.04 21.99
CA SER A 144 5.41 0.73 22.00
C SER A 144 5.54 1.81 20.92
N TYR A 145 4.58 1.89 19.99
CA TYR A 145 4.62 2.80 18.85
C TYR A 145 3.96 4.16 19.15
N THR A 146 4.35 4.76 20.28
CA THR A 146 3.90 6.10 20.70
C THR A 146 4.55 7.25 19.91
N GLY A 147 5.32 6.95 18.88
CA GLY A 147 6.11 7.92 18.11
C GLY A 147 5.47 8.32 16.79
N LEU A 148 4.27 8.89 16.81
CA LEU A 148 3.81 9.68 15.65
C LEU A 148 4.69 10.91 15.53
N THR A 149 5.40 11.02 14.41
CA THR A 149 6.06 12.29 14.08
C THR A 149 5.00 13.36 13.88
N GLU A 150 5.31 14.62 14.21
CA GLU A 150 4.36 15.73 14.03
C GLU A 150 3.84 15.84 12.59
N GLU A 151 4.63 15.43 11.61
CA GLU A 151 4.22 15.36 10.20
C GLU A 151 3.11 14.32 9.96
N GLN A 152 3.14 13.20 10.66
CA GLN A 152 2.12 12.16 10.57
C GLN A 152 0.82 12.62 11.22
N LYS A 153 0.88 13.30 12.36
CA LYS A 153 -0.29 13.92 13.01
C LYS A 153 -0.99 14.94 12.12
N VAL A 154 -0.22 15.81 11.45
CA VAL A 154 -0.76 16.79 10.50
C VAL A 154 -1.44 16.13 9.30
N ARG A 155 -0.90 15.01 8.80
CA ARG A 155 -1.52 14.27 7.68
C ARG A 155 -2.84 13.62 8.07
N ILE A 156 -2.93 13.07 9.28
CA ILE A 156 -4.16 12.47 9.80
C ILE A 156 -5.24 13.54 9.95
N ALA A 157 -4.91 14.67 10.56
CA ALA A 157 -5.83 15.79 10.69
C ALA A 157 -6.37 16.28 9.33
N LYS A 158 -5.53 16.34 8.30
CA LYS A 158 -5.97 16.66 6.92
C LYS A 158 -6.85 15.59 6.29
N ALA A 159 -6.63 14.31 6.60
CA ALA A 159 -7.46 13.23 6.09
C ALA A 159 -8.85 13.21 6.71
N ASP A 160 -8.98 13.65 7.97
CA ASP A 160 -10.27 13.77 8.67
C ASP A 160 -11.07 14.99 8.22
N GLU A 161 -10.42 16.07 7.78
CA GLU A 161 -11.10 17.24 7.17
C GLU A 161 -11.70 16.93 5.77
N LEU A 162 -11.25 15.85 5.13
CA LEU A 162 -11.70 15.43 3.78
C LEU A 162 -12.81 14.37 3.79
N LYS A 163 -13.27 13.93 4.98
CA LYS A 163 -14.42 13.03 5.16
C LYS A 163 -15.72 13.79 5.33
#